data_a4c10034f3d350c14ce01be3f71b367a
#
_entry.id   a4c10034f3d350c14ce01be3f71b367a
#
_cell.length_a   1.000
_cell.length_b   1.000
_cell.length_c   1.000
_cell.angle_alpha   90.00
_cell.angle_beta   90.00
_cell.angle_gamma   90.00
#
_symmetry.space_group_name_H-M   'P 1'
#
loop_
_entity.id
_entity.type
_entity.pdbx_description
1 polymer ?
#
loop_
_entity_poly.entity_id
_entity_poly.type
_entity_poly.pdbx_seq_one_letter_code
_entity_poly.pdbx_strand_id
1 'polypeptide(L)'
;MRTLLEQRNFPASSVRFFASARSEGKKLTYRGQEIEVENSETADPSGLDIALFSAGATMSRVQAPRFAAAGAVVVDNSSAWRKDPEVPLVVSEVNFKRDGGNRPKGIIANPNCTTMAAMPVLKPLHEEAGLTRLIVSSYQAVSGSGLAGVEELASQTRAVVDGAEQLVHDGSALTYPDPVKYVAPIAFNVIPLAGSLVDDGSGETDEDQKLRNESRKILGIPELLVSGTCVRVPVFTGHSLSINAEFAQPLSVERAKELLADAPGVKLVDVPTPLAAAGVDESLVGRIRQDPGVPEGRGLALFVSGDNLRKGAALNTIQIAELLAAEL
;
A
#
# COMPACT_ATOMS: atom_id res chain seq x y z
N MET A 1 5.98 5.08 -10.66
CA MET A 1 5.95 4.02 -11.71
C MET A 1 7.06 4.21 -12.74
N ARG A 2 7.10 5.28 -13.56
CA ARG A 2 8.10 5.46 -14.62
C ARG A 2 9.54 5.16 -14.19
N THR A 3 10.02 5.81 -13.13
CA THR A 3 11.37 5.59 -12.57
C THR A 3 11.62 4.12 -12.18
N LEU A 4 10.63 3.44 -11.63
CA LEU A 4 10.75 2.04 -11.24
C LEU A 4 10.78 1.10 -12.46
N LEU A 5 10.01 1.38 -13.51
CA LEU A 5 10.10 0.64 -14.77
C LEU A 5 11.51 0.71 -15.37
N GLU A 6 12.16 1.90 -15.29
CA GLU A 6 13.55 2.08 -15.73
C GLU A 6 14.54 1.33 -14.83
N GLN A 7 14.43 1.50 -13.50
CA GLN A 7 15.30 0.84 -12.52
C GLN A 7 15.26 -0.69 -12.61
N ARG A 8 14.09 -1.24 -12.92
CA ARG A 8 13.88 -2.69 -13.04
C ARG A 8 14.07 -3.23 -14.45
N ASN A 9 14.48 -2.39 -15.40
CA ASN A 9 14.65 -2.79 -16.80
C ASN A 9 13.45 -3.53 -17.38
N PHE A 10 12.22 -3.05 -17.09
CA PHE A 10 10.98 -3.69 -17.52
C PHE A 10 11.01 -4.03 -19.04
N PRO A 11 10.64 -5.27 -19.46
CA PRO A 11 10.86 -5.75 -20.82
C PRO A 11 9.81 -5.23 -21.83
N ALA A 12 9.56 -3.92 -21.87
CA ALA A 12 8.67 -3.32 -22.84
C ALA A 12 9.40 -3.01 -24.16
N SER A 13 8.82 -3.42 -25.27
CA SER A 13 9.24 -3.05 -26.62
C SER A 13 8.82 -1.59 -26.96
N SER A 14 7.69 -1.16 -26.44
CA SER A 14 7.19 0.22 -26.55
C SER A 14 6.46 0.65 -25.28
N VAL A 15 6.41 1.95 -25.02
CA VAL A 15 5.69 2.54 -23.89
C VAL A 15 4.90 3.74 -24.37
N ARG A 16 3.66 3.86 -23.94
CA ARG A 16 2.78 5.00 -24.18
C ARG A 16 2.37 5.61 -22.83
N PHE A 17 2.24 6.92 -22.77
CA PHE A 17 1.77 7.63 -21.58
C PHE A 17 0.42 8.26 -21.82
N PHE A 18 -0.50 8.02 -20.89
CA PHE A 18 -1.86 8.55 -20.93
C PHE A 18 -2.12 9.42 -19.69
N ALA A 19 -2.79 10.54 -19.90
CA ALA A 19 -3.24 11.41 -18.82
C ALA A 19 -4.51 12.16 -19.20
N SER A 20 -5.01 13.01 -18.30
CA SER A 20 -6.14 13.90 -18.63
C SER A 20 -5.77 14.92 -19.71
N ALA A 21 -6.78 15.51 -20.36
CA ALA A 21 -6.62 16.55 -21.38
C ALA A 21 -5.68 17.70 -20.97
N ARG A 22 -5.59 18.04 -19.66
CA ARG A 22 -4.66 19.07 -19.17
C ARG A 22 -3.16 18.72 -19.35
N SER A 23 -2.85 17.48 -19.56
CA SER A 23 -1.49 16.97 -19.71
C SER A 23 -1.19 16.43 -21.11
N GLU A 24 -2.18 16.42 -22.00
CA GLU A 24 -2.03 16.04 -23.40
C GLU A 24 -0.94 16.89 -24.07
N GLY A 25 -0.13 16.27 -24.91
CA GLY A 25 0.98 16.91 -25.61
C GLY A 25 2.24 17.18 -24.75
N LYS A 26 2.19 16.99 -23.43
CA LYS A 26 3.39 17.07 -22.60
C LYS A 26 4.32 15.92 -22.94
N LYS A 27 5.63 16.18 -22.90
CA LYS A 27 6.63 15.16 -23.13
C LYS A 27 7.18 14.63 -21.82
N LEU A 28 7.27 13.31 -21.70
CA LEU A 28 7.88 12.60 -20.59
C LEU A 28 9.07 11.78 -21.09
N THR A 29 10.20 11.86 -20.41
CA THR A 29 11.38 11.07 -20.76
C THR A 29 11.25 9.65 -20.18
N TYR A 30 11.50 8.64 -21.00
CA TYR A 30 11.62 7.24 -20.60
C TYR A 30 12.80 6.62 -21.36
N ARG A 31 13.76 6.04 -20.65
CA ARG A 31 15.02 5.49 -21.21
C ARG A 31 15.71 6.41 -22.22
N GLY A 32 15.76 7.70 -21.89
CA GLY A 32 16.38 8.72 -22.73
C GLY A 32 15.56 9.17 -23.95
N GLN A 33 14.38 8.62 -24.18
CA GLN A 33 13.47 9.02 -25.25
C GLN A 33 12.36 9.91 -24.71
N GLU A 34 12.02 10.97 -25.44
CA GLU A 34 10.85 11.79 -25.18
C GLU A 34 9.61 11.12 -25.78
N ILE A 35 8.61 10.86 -24.94
CA ILE A 35 7.31 10.27 -25.32
C ILE A 35 6.23 11.30 -25.02
N GLU A 36 5.41 11.58 -25.99
CA GLU A 36 4.27 12.50 -25.84
C GLU A 36 3.14 11.84 -25.05
N VAL A 37 2.52 12.60 -24.16
CA VAL A 37 1.41 12.16 -23.34
C VAL A 37 0.12 12.27 -24.15
N GLU A 38 -0.60 11.18 -24.27
CA GLU A 38 -1.88 11.08 -24.95
C GLU A 38 -3.05 11.35 -23.98
N ASN A 39 -4.16 11.85 -24.51
CA ASN A 39 -5.38 12.02 -23.74
C ASN A 39 -6.05 10.68 -23.47
N SER A 40 -6.11 10.28 -22.19
CA SER A 40 -6.69 8.99 -21.79
C SER A 40 -8.16 8.80 -22.17
N GLU A 41 -8.89 9.88 -22.44
CA GLU A 41 -10.33 9.81 -22.77
C GLU A 41 -10.57 9.56 -24.26
N THR A 42 -9.68 10.05 -25.13
CA THR A 42 -9.87 10.06 -26.59
C THR A 42 -8.90 9.14 -27.33
N ALA A 43 -7.72 8.86 -26.78
CA ALA A 43 -6.73 8.02 -27.43
C ALA A 43 -7.22 6.58 -27.61
N ASP A 44 -6.85 5.94 -28.71
CA ASP A 44 -7.08 4.52 -28.95
C ASP A 44 -6.11 3.66 -28.13
N PRO A 45 -6.57 2.81 -27.18
CA PRO A 45 -5.72 1.96 -26.40
C PRO A 45 -5.33 0.64 -27.10
N SER A 46 -5.71 0.42 -28.33
CA SER A 46 -5.40 -0.80 -29.09
C SER A 46 -3.89 -1.05 -29.20
N GLY A 47 -3.50 -2.32 -29.19
CA GLY A 47 -2.10 -2.75 -29.32
C GLY A 47 -1.28 -2.66 -28.03
N LEU A 48 -1.93 -2.46 -26.89
CA LEU A 48 -1.30 -2.57 -25.57
C LEU A 48 -1.51 -3.97 -24.99
N ASP A 49 -0.44 -4.61 -24.53
CA ASP A 49 -0.52 -5.87 -23.81
C ASP A 49 -0.88 -5.64 -22.34
N ILE A 50 -0.24 -4.64 -21.71
CA ILE A 50 -0.40 -4.32 -20.29
C ILE A 50 -0.62 -2.81 -20.12
N ALA A 51 -1.57 -2.42 -19.27
CA ALA A 51 -1.85 -1.03 -18.93
C ALA A 51 -1.78 -0.80 -17.41
N LEU A 52 -0.88 0.08 -16.96
CA LEU A 52 -0.69 0.42 -15.55
C LEU A 52 -1.48 1.68 -15.19
N PHE A 53 -2.48 1.54 -14.33
CA PHE A 53 -3.36 2.62 -13.91
C PHE A 53 -2.98 3.20 -12.55
N SER A 54 -2.84 4.53 -12.49
CA SER A 54 -2.59 5.29 -11.26
C SER A 54 -3.25 6.67 -11.30
N ALA A 55 -4.44 6.75 -11.86
CA ALA A 55 -5.16 8.01 -12.12
C ALA A 55 -6.36 8.25 -11.17
N GLY A 56 -6.43 7.50 -10.06
CA GLY A 56 -7.53 7.56 -9.10
C GLY A 56 -8.76 6.76 -9.50
N ALA A 57 -9.64 6.50 -8.52
CA ALA A 57 -10.74 5.55 -8.67
C ALA A 57 -11.78 5.98 -9.72
N THR A 58 -12.10 7.27 -9.80
CA THR A 58 -13.11 7.78 -10.75
C THR A 58 -12.66 7.54 -12.18
N MET A 59 -11.44 7.90 -12.52
CA MET A 59 -10.87 7.70 -13.85
C MET A 59 -10.75 6.21 -14.17
N SER A 60 -10.31 5.39 -13.20
CA SER A 60 -10.17 3.96 -13.41
C SER A 60 -11.50 3.27 -13.71
N ARG A 61 -12.58 3.62 -13.00
CA ARG A 61 -13.92 3.04 -13.31
C ARG A 61 -14.37 3.27 -14.73
N VAL A 62 -13.99 4.39 -15.33
CA VAL A 62 -14.36 4.74 -16.70
C VAL A 62 -13.41 4.13 -17.72
N GLN A 63 -12.11 4.25 -17.48
CA GLN A 63 -11.11 3.93 -18.50
C GLN A 63 -10.59 2.49 -18.44
N ALA A 64 -10.50 1.86 -17.28
CA ALA A 64 -9.95 0.51 -17.17
C ALA A 64 -10.76 -0.52 -18.01
N PRO A 65 -12.11 -0.52 -18.00
CA PRO A 65 -12.87 -1.41 -18.88
C PRO A 65 -12.61 -1.17 -20.37
N ARG A 66 -12.40 0.08 -20.78
CA ARG A 66 -12.11 0.43 -22.17
C ARG A 66 -10.75 -0.11 -22.63
N PHE A 67 -9.73 0.01 -21.79
CA PHE A 67 -8.41 -0.55 -22.08
C PHE A 67 -8.44 -2.09 -22.07
N ALA A 68 -9.14 -2.69 -21.13
CA ALA A 68 -9.33 -4.14 -21.09
C ALA A 68 -10.10 -4.66 -22.32
N ALA A 69 -11.14 -3.98 -22.77
CA ALA A 69 -11.88 -4.33 -23.97
C ALA A 69 -11.04 -4.21 -25.25
N ALA A 70 -10.01 -3.37 -25.26
CA ALA A 70 -9.05 -3.24 -26.36
C ALA A 70 -7.94 -4.31 -26.33
N GLY A 71 -7.95 -5.23 -25.36
CA GLY A 71 -7.05 -6.37 -25.26
C GLY A 71 -5.97 -6.25 -24.19
N ALA A 72 -5.81 -5.10 -23.55
CA ALA A 72 -4.80 -4.92 -22.53
C ALA A 72 -5.20 -5.59 -21.19
N VAL A 73 -4.25 -6.18 -20.48
CA VAL A 73 -4.43 -6.50 -19.06
C VAL A 73 -4.16 -5.24 -18.24
N VAL A 74 -5.18 -4.76 -17.53
CA VAL A 74 -5.09 -3.55 -16.70
C VAL A 74 -4.63 -3.93 -15.30
N VAL A 75 -3.56 -3.29 -14.80
CA VAL A 75 -3.15 -3.36 -13.38
C VAL A 75 -3.47 -2.01 -12.74
N ASP A 76 -4.49 -1.98 -11.89
CA ASP A 76 -5.04 -0.75 -11.31
C ASP A 76 -4.60 -0.52 -9.87
N ASN A 77 -3.87 0.58 -9.65
CA ASN A 77 -3.40 0.99 -8.32
C ASN A 77 -4.45 1.78 -7.52
N SER A 78 -5.60 2.08 -8.09
CA SER A 78 -6.67 2.79 -7.39
C SER A 78 -7.52 1.87 -6.50
N SER A 79 -8.44 2.44 -5.75
CA SER A 79 -9.40 1.66 -4.96
C SER A 79 -10.64 1.20 -5.74
N ALA A 80 -10.71 1.48 -7.06
CA ALA A 80 -11.91 1.29 -7.86
C ALA A 80 -12.45 -0.14 -7.85
N TRP A 81 -11.54 -1.12 -7.95
CA TRP A 81 -11.87 -2.52 -8.24
C TRP A 81 -11.60 -3.48 -7.08
N ARG A 82 -11.01 -3.02 -5.98
CA ARG A 82 -10.56 -3.89 -4.88
C ARG A 82 -11.68 -4.71 -4.25
N LYS A 83 -12.90 -4.14 -4.17
CA LYS A 83 -14.09 -4.80 -3.61
C LYS A 83 -14.87 -5.64 -4.63
N ASP A 84 -14.55 -5.53 -5.93
CA ASP A 84 -15.24 -6.28 -6.98
C ASP A 84 -14.86 -7.77 -6.89
N PRO A 85 -15.85 -8.70 -6.76
CA PRO A 85 -15.56 -10.12 -6.63
C PRO A 85 -14.97 -10.75 -7.90
N GLU A 86 -15.20 -10.14 -9.08
CA GLU A 86 -14.68 -10.61 -10.36
C GLU A 86 -13.33 -10.01 -10.72
N VAL A 87 -12.77 -9.15 -9.86
CA VAL A 87 -11.44 -8.55 -10.06
C VAL A 87 -10.50 -9.08 -8.98
N PRO A 88 -9.44 -9.80 -9.34
CA PRO A 88 -8.46 -10.28 -8.36
C PRO A 88 -7.74 -9.10 -7.72
N LEU A 89 -7.53 -9.20 -6.40
CA LEU A 89 -6.75 -8.26 -5.59
C LEU A 89 -5.41 -8.91 -5.29
N VAL A 90 -4.32 -8.40 -5.87
CA VAL A 90 -3.07 -9.15 -5.95
C VAL A 90 -1.89 -8.43 -5.28
N VAL A 91 -1.22 -9.15 -4.40
CA VAL A 91 0.16 -8.89 -3.98
C VAL A 91 1.06 -9.93 -4.69
N SER A 92 2.02 -9.47 -5.49
CA SER A 92 2.77 -10.29 -6.43
C SER A 92 3.38 -11.55 -5.80
N GLU A 93 4.00 -11.43 -4.63
CA GLU A 93 4.67 -12.54 -3.92
C GLU A 93 3.70 -13.42 -3.13
N VAL A 94 2.46 -12.95 -2.91
CA VAL A 94 1.52 -13.60 -1.99
C VAL A 94 0.53 -14.50 -2.73
N ASN A 95 -0.16 -13.95 -3.69
CA ASN A 95 -1.32 -14.62 -4.29
C ASN A 95 -1.41 -14.54 -5.82
N PHE A 96 -0.39 -14.03 -6.53
CA PHE A 96 -0.45 -13.96 -8.00
C PHE A 96 -0.66 -15.35 -8.63
N LYS A 97 0.05 -16.37 -8.16
CA LYS A 97 -0.09 -17.76 -8.68
C LYS A 97 -1.51 -18.31 -8.51
N ARG A 98 -2.21 -17.93 -7.43
CA ARG A 98 -3.58 -18.39 -7.16
C ARG A 98 -4.60 -17.58 -7.95
N ASP A 99 -4.47 -16.26 -7.97
CA ASP A 99 -5.55 -15.34 -8.36
C ASP A 99 -5.26 -14.60 -9.67
N GLY A 100 -4.00 -14.37 -10.03
CA GLY A 100 -3.62 -13.51 -11.15
C GLY A 100 -4.10 -14.00 -12.52
N GLY A 101 -4.28 -15.32 -12.69
CA GLY A 101 -4.84 -15.92 -13.92
C GLY A 101 -6.36 -15.75 -14.06
N ASN A 102 -7.10 -15.60 -12.95
CA ASN A 102 -8.56 -15.45 -12.97
C ASN A 102 -8.96 -13.97 -13.02
N ARG A 103 -9.00 -13.38 -14.20
CA ARG A 103 -9.28 -11.96 -14.45
C ARG A 103 -10.35 -11.75 -15.53
N PRO A 104 -11.61 -12.17 -15.29
CA PRO A 104 -12.66 -12.15 -16.31
C PRO A 104 -12.96 -10.74 -16.86
N LYS A 105 -12.64 -9.68 -16.11
CA LYS A 105 -12.77 -8.29 -16.57
C LYS A 105 -11.49 -7.73 -17.21
N GLY A 106 -10.44 -8.53 -17.38
CA GLY A 106 -9.14 -8.05 -17.87
C GLY A 106 -8.44 -7.07 -16.91
N ILE A 107 -8.87 -7.00 -15.66
CA ILE A 107 -8.37 -6.06 -14.65
C ILE A 107 -7.83 -6.82 -13.45
N ILE A 108 -6.68 -6.39 -12.92
CA ILE A 108 -6.10 -6.81 -11.65
C ILE A 108 -6.03 -5.58 -10.74
N ALA A 109 -6.57 -5.66 -9.53
CA ALA A 109 -6.50 -4.58 -8.56
C ALA A 109 -5.23 -4.71 -7.69
N ASN A 110 -4.57 -3.57 -7.48
CA ASN A 110 -3.45 -3.41 -6.57
C ASN A 110 -3.97 -2.99 -5.19
N PRO A 111 -3.56 -3.64 -4.08
CA PRO A 111 -4.10 -3.39 -2.75
C PRO A 111 -3.76 -2.01 -2.17
N ASN A 112 -4.34 -1.74 -0.99
CA ASN A 112 -3.98 -0.61 -0.15
C ASN A 112 -2.54 -0.74 0.37
N CYS A 113 -1.87 0.38 0.55
CA CYS A 113 -0.44 0.44 0.89
C CYS A 113 -0.11 -0.18 2.25
N THR A 114 -0.98 -0.04 3.26
CA THR A 114 -0.79 -0.68 4.57
C THR A 114 -0.97 -2.18 4.47
N THR A 115 -2.00 -2.64 3.77
CA THR A 115 -2.24 -4.06 3.52
C THR A 115 -1.06 -4.69 2.78
N MET A 116 -0.57 -4.04 1.72
CA MET A 116 0.56 -4.55 0.96
C MET A 116 1.84 -4.73 1.78
N ALA A 117 2.13 -3.82 2.71
CA ALA A 117 3.29 -3.95 3.57
C ALA A 117 3.22 -5.17 4.51
N ALA A 118 2.01 -5.54 4.94
CA ALA A 118 1.79 -6.63 5.90
C ALA A 118 1.70 -8.03 5.23
N MET A 119 1.11 -8.12 4.03
CA MET A 119 0.77 -9.42 3.45
C MET A 119 1.96 -10.34 3.14
N PRO A 120 3.11 -9.89 2.63
CA PRO A 120 4.28 -10.73 2.45
C PRO A 120 4.81 -11.34 3.76
N VAL A 121 4.65 -10.59 4.87
CA VAL A 121 5.05 -11.04 6.21
C VAL A 121 4.06 -12.04 6.78
N LEU A 122 2.75 -11.80 6.62
CA LEU A 122 1.71 -12.65 7.22
C LEU A 122 1.48 -13.97 6.45
N LYS A 123 1.76 -14.00 5.16
CA LYS A 123 1.53 -15.17 4.32
C LYS A 123 2.29 -16.42 4.80
N PRO A 124 3.62 -16.42 4.95
CA PRO A 124 4.35 -17.60 5.41
C PRO A 124 3.96 -18.01 6.84
N LEU A 125 3.64 -17.07 7.73
CA LEU A 125 3.18 -17.37 9.08
C LEU A 125 1.79 -18.01 9.07
N HIS A 126 0.91 -17.58 8.16
CA HIS A 126 -0.40 -18.20 7.96
C HIS A 126 -0.29 -19.63 7.43
N GLU A 127 0.57 -19.87 6.45
CA GLU A 127 0.76 -21.20 5.86
C GLU A 127 1.30 -22.21 6.88
N GLU A 128 2.13 -21.74 7.81
CA GLU A 128 2.69 -22.59 8.88
C GLU A 128 1.68 -22.89 10.01
N ALA A 129 1.01 -21.85 10.52
CA ALA A 129 0.29 -21.95 11.78
C ALA A 129 -1.22 -21.62 11.72
N GLY A 130 -1.74 -21.22 10.55
CA GLY A 130 -3.16 -20.91 10.36
C GLY A 130 -3.58 -19.63 11.08
N LEU A 131 -3.42 -18.47 10.43
CA LEU A 131 -3.81 -17.17 10.97
C LEU A 131 -5.32 -17.09 11.20
N THR A 132 -5.76 -16.71 12.40
CA THR A 132 -7.17 -16.64 12.82
C THR A 132 -7.61 -15.23 13.17
N ARG A 133 -6.70 -14.38 13.71
CA ARG A 133 -7.03 -13.02 14.12
C ARG A 133 -5.85 -12.08 13.96
N LEU A 134 -6.16 -10.83 13.62
CA LEU A 134 -5.23 -9.71 13.56
C LEU A 134 -5.76 -8.52 14.38
N ILE A 135 -4.92 -7.95 15.21
CA ILE A 135 -5.08 -6.60 15.77
C ILE A 135 -3.94 -5.77 15.19
N VAL A 136 -4.28 -4.68 14.52
CA VAL A 136 -3.31 -3.86 13.78
C VAL A 136 -3.50 -2.39 14.07
N SER A 137 -2.45 -1.73 14.56
CA SER A 137 -2.37 -0.27 14.56
C SER A 137 -1.40 0.18 13.48
N SER A 138 -1.85 1.02 12.55
CA SER A 138 -0.98 1.56 11.52
C SER A 138 -0.41 2.91 11.91
N TYR A 139 0.79 3.21 11.44
CA TYR A 139 1.48 4.49 11.54
C TYR A 139 1.75 4.96 10.11
N GLN A 140 0.80 5.76 9.58
CA GLN A 140 0.78 6.09 8.15
C GLN A 140 1.43 7.46 7.88
N ALA A 141 2.45 7.45 7.05
CA ALA A 141 3.13 8.65 6.56
C ALA A 141 2.20 9.56 5.74
N VAL A 142 2.48 10.85 5.74
CA VAL A 142 1.67 11.86 5.03
C VAL A 142 1.69 11.71 3.51
N SER A 143 2.72 11.11 2.93
CA SER A 143 2.79 10.84 1.47
C SER A 143 1.66 9.94 0.97
N GLY A 144 1.04 9.11 1.85
CA GLY A 144 -0.16 8.34 1.54
C GLY A 144 -1.38 9.22 1.22
N SER A 145 -1.38 10.47 1.66
CA SER A 145 -2.39 11.49 1.32
C SER A 145 -2.02 12.31 0.07
N GLY A 146 -0.95 11.94 -0.64
CA GLY A 146 -0.43 12.65 -1.80
C GLY A 146 0.38 13.91 -1.44
N LEU A 147 0.68 14.72 -2.45
CA LEU A 147 1.52 15.91 -2.30
C LEU A 147 0.96 16.90 -1.27
N ALA A 148 -0.35 17.09 -1.22
CA ALA A 148 -1.00 17.99 -0.25
C ALA A 148 -0.67 17.60 1.21
N GLY A 149 -0.64 16.31 1.55
CA GLY A 149 -0.26 15.88 2.90
C GLY A 149 1.22 16.16 3.21
N VAL A 150 2.09 15.98 2.22
CA VAL A 150 3.54 16.29 2.34
C VAL A 150 3.75 17.79 2.55
N GLU A 151 3.07 18.63 1.78
CA GLU A 151 3.16 20.08 1.87
C GLU A 151 2.61 20.60 3.20
N GLU A 152 1.51 20.03 3.69
CA GLU A 152 0.93 20.41 4.97
C GLU A 152 1.87 20.10 6.14
N LEU A 153 2.43 18.89 6.22
CA LEU A 153 3.43 18.57 7.24
C LEU A 153 4.64 19.50 7.16
N ALA A 154 5.16 19.72 5.95
CA ALA A 154 6.35 20.55 5.76
C ALA A 154 6.10 22.01 6.16
N SER A 155 4.96 22.59 5.79
CA SER A 155 4.62 23.97 6.11
C SER A 155 4.36 24.17 7.60
N GLN A 156 3.59 23.29 8.23
CA GLN A 156 3.34 23.31 9.67
C GLN A 156 4.64 23.16 10.47
N THR A 157 5.51 22.19 10.10
CA THR A 157 6.81 22.01 10.76
C THR A 157 7.66 23.28 10.70
N ARG A 158 7.80 23.89 9.51
CA ARG A 158 8.58 25.14 9.38
C ARG A 158 8.01 26.30 10.19
N ALA A 159 6.69 26.34 10.34
CA ALA A 159 6.02 27.44 11.06
C ALA A 159 6.26 27.40 12.56
N VAL A 160 6.46 26.22 13.17
CA VAL A 160 6.45 26.07 14.63
C VAL A 160 7.68 25.37 15.21
N VAL A 161 8.67 25.00 14.38
CA VAL A 161 9.84 24.24 14.86
C VAL A 161 10.64 24.97 15.94
N ASP A 162 10.77 26.29 15.86
CA ASP A 162 11.57 27.11 16.79
C ASP A 162 10.97 27.25 18.20
N GLY A 163 9.87 26.61 18.49
CA GLY A 163 9.25 26.62 19.83
C GLY A 163 8.65 25.26 20.18
N ALA A 164 8.96 24.23 19.41
CA ALA A 164 8.29 22.94 19.50
C ALA A 164 8.48 22.26 20.88
N GLU A 165 9.58 22.51 21.58
CA GLU A 165 9.84 21.98 22.93
C GLU A 165 8.86 22.50 23.99
N GLN A 166 8.18 23.61 23.76
CA GLN A 166 7.15 24.13 24.67
C GLN A 166 5.92 23.20 24.74
N LEU A 167 5.71 22.35 23.72
CA LEU A 167 4.66 21.34 23.71
C LEU A 167 4.80 20.29 24.83
N VAL A 168 5.98 20.19 25.44
CA VAL A 168 6.20 19.34 26.64
C VAL A 168 5.33 19.77 27.80
N HIS A 169 5.00 21.06 27.88
CA HIS A 169 4.28 21.65 29.02
C HIS A 169 2.84 22.07 28.66
N ASP A 170 2.62 22.47 27.41
CA ASP A 170 1.33 23.00 26.98
C ASP A 170 1.09 22.70 25.49
N GLY A 171 0.08 21.88 25.19
CA GLY A 171 -0.31 21.55 23.81
C GLY A 171 -0.85 22.75 23.02
N SER A 172 -1.19 23.86 23.67
CA SER A 172 -1.63 25.11 23.05
C SER A 172 -0.51 26.16 22.90
N ALA A 173 0.72 25.82 23.27
CA ALA A 173 1.87 26.73 23.25
C ALA A 173 2.22 27.25 21.84
N LEU A 174 1.81 26.54 20.78
CA LEU A 174 2.13 26.87 19.41
C LEU A 174 0.87 27.19 18.60
N THR A 175 0.99 28.18 17.72
CA THR A 175 -0.05 28.49 16.74
C THR A 175 0.31 27.85 15.40
N TYR A 176 -0.38 26.79 15.06
CA TYR A 176 -0.22 26.09 13.78
C TYR A 176 -0.96 26.82 12.65
N PRO A 177 -0.47 26.73 11.40
CA PRO A 177 -1.31 27.01 10.24
C PRO A 177 -2.54 26.09 10.25
N ASP A 178 -3.68 26.62 9.80
CA ASP A 178 -4.92 25.85 9.74
C ASP A 178 -4.75 24.56 8.94
N PRO A 179 -5.19 23.41 9.47
CA PRO A 179 -5.13 22.14 8.73
C PRO A 179 -6.11 22.19 7.55
N VAL A 180 -5.65 21.74 6.39
CA VAL A 180 -6.44 21.67 5.15
C VAL A 180 -6.69 20.22 4.75
N LYS A 181 -5.68 19.38 4.85
CA LYS A 181 -5.75 17.98 4.48
C LYS A 181 -6.20 17.07 5.62
N TYR A 182 -5.90 17.44 6.85
CA TYR A 182 -6.20 16.66 8.04
C TYR A 182 -7.20 17.38 8.95
N VAL A 183 -7.77 16.64 9.90
CA VAL A 183 -8.75 17.20 10.87
C VAL A 183 -8.11 17.99 12.01
N ALA A 184 -6.79 17.92 12.13
CA ALA A 184 -5.99 18.62 13.14
C ALA A 184 -4.57 18.80 12.58
N PRO A 185 -3.74 19.70 13.18
CA PRO A 185 -2.33 19.82 12.81
C PRO A 185 -1.60 18.48 12.91
N ILE A 186 -0.82 18.15 11.88
CA ILE A 186 -0.06 16.89 11.81
C ILE A 186 1.36 17.03 12.33
N ALA A 187 1.99 18.22 12.23
CA ALA A 187 3.35 18.39 12.74
C ALA A 187 3.40 18.21 14.26
N PHE A 188 4.34 17.39 14.74
CA PHE A 188 4.50 17.02 16.16
C PHE A 188 3.27 16.37 16.80
N ASN A 189 2.39 15.75 15.99
CA ASN A 189 1.13 15.17 16.45
C ASN A 189 0.86 13.82 15.78
N VAL A 190 -0.06 13.03 16.35
CA VAL A 190 -0.61 11.83 15.73
C VAL A 190 -2.13 11.98 15.63
N ILE A 191 -2.70 11.54 14.50
CA ILE A 191 -4.14 11.68 14.24
C ILE A 191 -4.71 10.27 14.03
N PRO A 192 -5.49 9.72 14.99
CA PRO A 192 -6.07 8.38 14.88
C PRO A 192 -7.31 8.37 13.97
N LEU A 193 -7.17 8.98 12.79
CA LEU A 193 -8.20 9.07 11.77
C LEU A 193 -7.51 9.17 10.40
N ALA A 194 -7.18 8.02 9.82
CA ALA A 194 -6.73 7.96 8.43
C ALA A 194 -7.90 7.55 7.53
N GLY A 195 -8.09 8.26 6.42
CA GLY A 195 -9.25 8.08 5.56
C GLY A 195 -10.47 8.87 6.01
N SER A 196 -11.65 8.37 5.67
CA SER A 196 -12.95 8.98 6.03
C SER A 196 -13.79 7.99 6.83
N LEU A 197 -14.54 8.47 7.83
CA LEU A 197 -15.50 7.65 8.54
C LEU A 197 -16.53 7.06 7.56
N VAL A 198 -16.88 5.81 7.77
CA VAL A 198 -17.89 5.11 6.96
C VAL A 198 -19.24 5.23 7.67
N ASP A 199 -20.27 5.60 6.93
CA ASP A 199 -21.63 5.75 7.46
C ASP A 199 -22.35 4.38 7.47
N ASP A 200 -21.86 3.46 8.33
CA ASP A 200 -22.45 2.12 8.52
C ASP A 200 -22.66 1.77 10.00
N GLY A 201 -22.46 2.76 10.88
CA GLY A 201 -22.61 2.60 12.32
C GLY A 201 -21.45 1.90 13.03
N SER A 202 -20.40 1.49 12.31
CA SER A 202 -19.22 0.80 12.89
C SER A 202 -18.26 1.76 13.61
N GLY A 203 -18.27 3.04 13.22
CA GLY A 203 -17.27 4.03 13.66
C GLY A 203 -15.89 3.84 13.03
N GLU A 204 -15.76 2.93 12.06
CA GLU A 204 -14.53 2.68 11.34
C GLU A 204 -14.30 3.70 10.22
N THR A 205 -13.05 3.91 9.86
CA THR A 205 -12.70 4.59 8.62
C THR A 205 -12.66 3.61 7.44
N ASP A 206 -12.70 4.13 6.22
CA ASP A 206 -12.50 3.32 5.02
C ASP A 206 -11.11 2.66 4.98
N GLU A 207 -10.09 3.25 5.63
CA GLU A 207 -8.75 2.63 5.80
C GLU A 207 -8.80 1.42 6.75
N ASP A 208 -9.51 1.52 7.89
CA ASP A 208 -9.72 0.39 8.81
C ASP A 208 -10.40 -0.78 8.10
N GLN A 209 -11.46 -0.47 7.34
CA GLN A 209 -12.18 -1.49 6.56
C GLN A 209 -11.36 -2.10 5.42
N LYS A 210 -10.50 -1.31 4.75
CA LYS A 210 -9.58 -1.85 3.73
C LYS A 210 -8.65 -2.89 4.33
N LEU A 211 -8.05 -2.60 5.46
CA LEU A 211 -7.15 -3.53 6.13
C LEU A 211 -7.84 -4.90 6.38
N ARG A 212 -9.08 -4.90 6.88
CA ARG A 212 -9.85 -6.12 7.09
C ARG A 212 -10.23 -6.84 5.79
N ASN A 213 -10.87 -6.12 4.88
CA ASN A 213 -11.46 -6.73 3.68
C ASN A 213 -10.39 -7.21 2.70
N GLU A 214 -9.32 -6.45 2.55
CA GLU A 214 -8.23 -6.78 1.65
C GLU A 214 -7.39 -7.95 2.19
N SER A 215 -7.09 -7.99 3.51
CA SER A 215 -6.38 -9.13 4.13
C SER A 215 -7.11 -10.43 3.89
N ARG A 216 -8.43 -10.45 4.10
CA ARG A 216 -9.28 -11.63 3.86
C ARG A 216 -9.18 -12.12 2.42
N LYS A 217 -9.30 -11.19 1.46
CA LYS A 217 -9.28 -11.50 0.03
C LYS A 217 -7.90 -11.99 -0.43
N ILE A 218 -6.83 -11.29 -0.04
CA ILE A 218 -5.46 -11.61 -0.46
C ILE A 218 -4.98 -12.93 0.15
N LEU A 219 -5.19 -13.14 1.44
CA LEU A 219 -4.77 -14.38 2.11
C LEU A 219 -5.72 -15.56 1.82
N GLY A 220 -6.93 -15.30 1.32
CA GLY A 220 -7.93 -16.33 1.08
C GLY A 220 -8.55 -16.88 2.37
N ILE A 221 -8.70 -16.03 3.39
CA ILE A 221 -9.27 -16.35 4.70
C ILE A 221 -10.53 -15.49 4.92
N PRO A 222 -11.69 -15.86 4.39
CA PRO A 222 -12.91 -15.04 4.48
C PRO A 222 -13.32 -14.70 5.92
N GLU A 223 -13.08 -15.62 6.84
CA GLU A 223 -13.48 -15.52 8.25
C GLU A 223 -12.39 -14.89 9.15
N LEU A 224 -11.28 -14.39 8.57
CA LEU A 224 -10.23 -13.78 9.37
C LEU A 224 -10.79 -12.62 10.21
N LEU A 225 -10.59 -12.69 11.52
CA LEU A 225 -10.97 -11.62 12.45
C LEU A 225 -9.92 -10.51 12.38
N VAL A 226 -10.32 -9.32 12.02
CA VAL A 226 -9.39 -8.17 11.92
C VAL A 226 -9.98 -6.96 12.61
N SER A 227 -9.22 -6.39 13.53
CA SER A 227 -9.47 -5.08 14.14
C SER A 227 -8.32 -4.16 13.83
N GLY A 228 -8.60 -3.06 13.14
CA GLY A 228 -7.61 -2.06 12.73
C GLY A 228 -7.86 -0.70 13.36
N THR A 229 -6.79 0.04 13.64
CA THR A 229 -6.82 1.47 13.93
C THR A 229 -5.80 2.15 13.04
N CYS A 230 -6.29 2.93 12.10
CA CYS A 230 -5.42 3.60 11.13
C CYS A 230 -5.08 5.02 11.60
N VAL A 231 -3.79 5.25 11.87
CA VAL A 231 -3.26 6.48 12.46
C VAL A 231 -2.38 7.21 11.46
N ARG A 232 -2.59 8.51 11.29
CA ARG A 232 -1.68 9.38 10.54
C ARG A 232 -0.59 9.91 11.49
N VAL A 233 0.67 9.83 11.06
CA VAL A 233 1.84 10.26 11.84
C VAL A 233 2.67 11.30 11.08
N PRO A 234 3.47 12.15 11.78
CA PRO A 234 4.25 13.23 11.18
C PRO A 234 5.53 12.69 10.53
N VAL A 235 5.39 11.75 9.63
CA VAL A 235 6.44 11.09 8.87
C VAL A 235 6.17 11.31 7.38
N PHE A 236 7.19 11.71 6.61
CA PHE A 236 7.00 12.03 5.19
C PHE A 236 6.71 10.81 4.33
N THR A 237 7.43 9.70 4.53
CA THR A 237 7.26 8.46 3.77
C THR A 237 7.53 7.24 4.63
N GLY A 238 7.00 6.08 4.23
CA GLY A 238 7.10 4.83 4.96
C GLY A 238 5.91 4.63 5.92
N HIS A 239 5.05 3.64 5.62
CA HIS A 239 4.01 3.20 6.55
C HIS A 239 4.54 2.11 7.45
N SER A 240 4.11 2.15 8.71
CA SER A 240 4.44 1.10 9.67
C SER A 240 3.18 0.51 10.28
N LEU A 241 3.29 -0.73 10.77
CA LEU A 241 2.19 -1.44 11.43
C LEU A 241 2.73 -2.16 12.67
N SER A 242 2.06 -1.94 13.80
CA SER A 242 2.15 -2.81 14.98
C SER A 242 1.08 -3.88 14.82
N ILE A 243 1.50 -5.14 14.80
CA ILE A 243 0.63 -6.28 14.52
C ILE A 243 0.69 -7.26 15.68
N ASN A 244 -0.49 -7.62 16.20
CA ASN A 244 -0.70 -8.80 17.02
C ASN A 244 -1.45 -9.84 16.18
N ALA A 245 -0.82 -10.96 15.91
CA ALA A 245 -1.35 -12.05 15.08
C ALA A 245 -1.59 -13.29 15.92
N GLU A 246 -2.81 -13.81 15.86
CA GLU A 246 -3.21 -15.06 16.54
C GLU A 246 -3.36 -16.18 15.52
N PHE A 247 -2.89 -17.37 15.91
CA PHE A 247 -2.83 -18.54 15.03
C PHE A 247 -3.61 -19.72 15.61
N ALA A 248 -4.02 -20.64 14.75
CA ALA A 248 -4.68 -21.89 15.15
C ALA A 248 -3.70 -22.84 15.85
N GLN A 249 -2.42 -22.81 15.47
CA GLN A 249 -1.35 -23.64 16.02
C GLN A 249 -0.28 -22.76 16.70
N PRO A 250 0.47 -23.31 17.69
CA PRO A 250 1.61 -22.61 18.26
C PRO A 250 2.66 -22.27 17.20
N LEU A 251 3.26 -21.08 17.31
CA LEU A 251 4.33 -20.60 16.43
C LEU A 251 5.40 -19.90 17.27
N SER A 252 6.58 -20.51 17.36
CA SER A 252 7.70 -19.91 18.10
C SER A 252 8.31 -18.74 17.35
N VAL A 253 8.98 -17.84 18.10
CA VAL A 253 9.69 -16.68 17.52
C VAL A 253 10.79 -17.12 16.57
N GLU A 254 11.53 -18.17 16.93
CA GLU A 254 12.62 -18.75 16.15
C GLU A 254 12.08 -19.25 14.81
N ARG A 255 10.99 -20.05 14.86
CA ARG A 255 10.36 -20.58 13.65
C ARG A 255 9.80 -19.46 12.75
N ALA A 256 9.18 -18.46 13.33
CA ALA A 256 8.69 -17.30 12.60
C ALA A 256 9.84 -16.55 11.88
N LYS A 257 10.99 -16.38 12.54
CA LYS A 257 12.16 -15.74 11.93
C LYS A 257 12.75 -16.58 10.79
N GLU A 258 12.82 -17.90 10.94
CA GLU A 258 13.25 -18.81 9.86
C GLU A 258 12.38 -18.64 8.62
N LEU A 259 11.06 -18.69 8.78
CA LEU A 259 10.10 -18.53 7.68
C LEU A 259 10.23 -17.16 6.99
N LEU A 260 10.44 -16.10 7.77
CA LEU A 260 10.53 -14.74 7.26
C LEU A 260 11.89 -14.42 6.63
N ALA A 261 12.95 -15.14 6.99
CA ALA A 261 14.28 -14.94 6.39
C ALA A 261 14.30 -15.28 4.89
N ASP A 262 13.50 -16.27 4.47
CA ASP A 262 13.42 -16.74 3.09
C ASP A 262 12.16 -16.22 2.35
N ALA A 263 11.32 -15.43 3.04
CA ALA A 263 10.06 -14.95 2.47
C ALA A 263 10.29 -13.87 1.39
N PRO A 264 9.76 -14.05 0.17
CA PRO A 264 9.89 -13.06 -0.90
C PRO A 264 9.30 -11.71 -0.50
N GLY A 265 10.03 -10.63 -0.77
CA GLY A 265 9.60 -9.28 -0.47
C GLY A 265 9.64 -8.89 1.02
N VAL A 266 10.33 -9.69 1.84
CA VAL A 266 10.51 -9.47 3.28
C VAL A 266 12.00 -9.34 3.62
N LYS A 267 12.31 -8.47 4.57
CA LYS A 267 13.65 -8.33 5.13
C LYS A 267 13.59 -8.24 6.65
N LEU A 268 14.23 -9.18 7.33
CA LEU A 268 14.38 -9.15 8.78
C LEU A 268 15.35 -8.06 9.22
N VAL A 269 14.94 -7.27 10.22
CA VAL A 269 15.76 -6.25 10.88
C VAL A 269 15.40 -6.23 12.38
N ASP A 270 16.28 -5.70 13.24
CA ASP A 270 15.98 -5.62 14.66
C ASP A 270 14.88 -4.60 14.97
N VAL A 271 14.99 -3.40 14.40
CA VAL A 271 14.07 -2.28 14.60
C VAL A 271 13.67 -1.71 13.24
N PRO A 272 12.54 -2.13 12.66
CA PRO A 272 12.06 -1.57 11.41
C PRO A 272 11.52 -0.15 11.63
N THR A 273 12.02 0.80 10.84
CA THR A 273 11.57 2.19 10.90
C THR A 273 11.12 2.68 9.52
N PRO A 274 10.20 3.66 9.44
CA PRO A 274 9.80 4.27 8.17
C PRO A 274 11.00 4.84 7.40
N LEU A 275 11.95 5.45 8.12
CA LEU A 275 13.15 6.03 7.51
C LEU A 275 14.04 4.97 6.86
N ALA A 276 14.19 3.80 7.50
CA ALA A 276 14.96 2.68 6.94
C ALA A 276 14.22 2.00 5.77
N ALA A 277 12.89 2.05 5.75
CA ALA A 277 12.07 1.47 4.69
C ALA A 277 11.98 2.37 3.44
N ALA A 278 12.22 3.68 3.56
CA ALA A 278 12.15 4.62 2.45
C ALA A 278 13.15 4.26 1.35
N GLY A 279 12.66 4.04 0.13
CA GLY A 279 13.46 3.65 -1.03
C GLY A 279 13.79 2.14 -1.12
N VAL A 280 13.36 1.33 -0.16
CA VAL A 280 13.57 -0.13 -0.12
C VAL A 280 12.37 -0.85 -0.74
N ASP A 281 12.63 -1.95 -1.45
CA ASP A 281 11.59 -2.73 -2.13
C ASP A 281 10.87 -3.70 -1.18
N GLU A 282 11.57 -4.21 -0.16
CA GLU A 282 11.05 -5.19 0.80
C GLU A 282 10.26 -4.52 1.93
N SER A 283 9.34 -5.27 2.51
CA SER A 283 8.76 -4.97 3.82
C SER A 283 9.78 -5.35 4.90
N LEU A 284 10.22 -4.36 5.68
CA LEU A 284 11.08 -4.58 6.84
C LEU A 284 10.23 -5.12 7.98
N VAL A 285 10.65 -6.22 8.60
CA VAL A 285 9.98 -6.80 9.77
C VAL A 285 10.95 -7.03 10.91
N GLY A 286 10.52 -6.71 12.12
CA GLY A 286 11.32 -6.90 13.32
C GLY A 286 10.49 -6.81 14.59
N ARG A 287 11.18 -6.69 15.75
CA ARG A 287 10.51 -6.69 17.05
C ARG A 287 9.60 -7.91 17.24
N ILE A 288 9.93 -9.03 16.58
CA ILE A 288 9.15 -10.27 16.64
C ILE A 288 9.32 -10.88 18.03
N ARG A 289 8.22 -11.13 18.70
CA ARG A 289 8.17 -11.69 20.04
C ARG A 289 6.88 -12.48 20.25
N GLN A 290 6.88 -13.40 21.20
CA GLN A 290 5.66 -14.05 21.64
C GLN A 290 4.70 -13.00 22.20
N ASP A 291 3.41 -13.12 21.88
CA ASP A 291 2.36 -12.28 22.46
C ASP A 291 1.91 -12.92 23.80
N PRO A 292 2.22 -12.30 24.95
CA PRO A 292 1.81 -12.85 26.24
C PRO A 292 0.30 -12.80 26.50
N GLY A 293 -0.44 -12.04 25.69
CA GLY A 293 -1.90 -11.98 25.74
C GLY A 293 -2.60 -13.17 25.10
N VAL A 294 -1.85 -14.02 24.38
CA VAL A 294 -2.40 -15.20 23.69
C VAL A 294 -1.77 -16.46 24.27
N PRO A 295 -2.57 -17.37 24.85
CA PRO A 295 -2.05 -18.57 25.50
C PRO A 295 -1.46 -19.56 24.48
N GLU A 296 -0.73 -20.57 25.01
CA GLU A 296 -0.23 -21.74 24.27
C GLU A 296 0.74 -21.40 23.12
N GLY A 297 1.39 -20.25 23.18
CA GLY A 297 2.33 -19.84 22.12
C GLY A 297 1.70 -19.59 20.76
N ARG A 298 0.39 -19.35 20.71
CA ARG A 298 -0.36 -19.12 19.47
C ARG A 298 -0.46 -17.66 19.05
N GLY A 299 0.28 -16.76 19.68
CA GLY A 299 0.28 -15.34 19.36
C GLY A 299 1.68 -14.79 19.11
N LEU A 300 1.82 -13.97 18.09
CA LEU A 300 3.03 -13.19 17.83
C LEU A 300 2.69 -11.69 17.80
N ALA A 301 3.55 -10.91 18.42
CA ALA A 301 3.59 -9.46 18.25
C ALA A 301 4.82 -9.08 17.42
N LEU A 302 4.63 -8.27 16.40
CA LEU A 302 5.69 -7.88 15.47
C LEU A 302 5.45 -6.46 14.93
N PHE A 303 6.47 -5.86 14.35
CA PHE A 303 6.39 -4.56 13.74
C PHE A 303 6.88 -4.63 12.30
N VAL A 304 6.14 -4.00 11.39
CA VAL A 304 6.45 -3.95 9.96
C VAL A 304 6.61 -2.50 9.53
N SER A 305 7.57 -2.20 8.67
CA SER A 305 7.69 -0.92 7.97
C SER A 305 7.94 -1.14 6.48
N GLY A 306 7.22 -0.43 5.63
CA GLY A 306 7.36 -0.53 4.17
C GLY A 306 7.25 0.84 3.49
N ASP A 307 7.93 1.01 2.37
CA ASP A 307 7.78 2.22 1.55
C ASP A 307 6.40 2.21 0.87
N ASN A 308 5.54 3.12 1.31
CA ASN A 308 4.15 3.22 0.84
C ASN A 308 4.03 3.70 -0.61
N LEU A 309 5.06 4.31 -1.19
CA LEU A 309 5.09 4.75 -2.59
C LEU A 309 5.71 3.71 -3.51
N ARG A 310 6.61 2.85 -2.97
CA ARG A 310 7.23 1.72 -3.69
C ARG A 310 6.39 0.46 -3.50
N LYS A 311 6.71 -0.39 -2.54
CA LYS A 311 5.97 -1.65 -2.29
C LYS A 311 4.48 -1.39 -2.08
N GLY A 312 4.15 -0.35 -1.33
CA GLY A 312 2.77 0.03 -1.05
C GLY A 312 1.97 0.56 -2.26
N ALA A 313 2.58 0.76 -3.43
CA ALA A 313 1.88 1.29 -4.60
C ALA A 313 2.53 0.85 -5.93
N ALA A 314 3.52 1.61 -6.39
CA ALA A 314 4.06 1.50 -7.74
C ALA A 314 4.83 0.20 -7.97
N LEU A 315 5.59 -0.29 -6.98
CA LEU A 315 6.41 -1.49 -7.14
C LEU A 315 5.57 -2.74 -7.34
N ASN A 316 4.56 -2.97 -6.49
CA ASN A 316 3.70 -4.15 -6.63
C ASN A 316 2.96 -4.16 -7.98
N THR A 317 2.51 -2.98 -8.44
CA THR A 317 1.91 -2.84 -9.78
C THR A 317 2.87 -3.30 -10.88
N ILE A 318 4.16 -2.92 -10.78
CA ILE A 318 5.19 -3.29 -11.75
C ILE A 318 5.56 -4.78 -11.62
N GLN A 319 5.68 -5.30 -10.42
CA GLN A 319 5.94 -6.72 -10.17
C GLN A 319 4.82 -7.61 -10.76
N ILE A 320 3.56 -7.20 -10.63
CA ILE A 320 2.44 -7.87 -11.31
C ILE A 320 2.62 -7.80 -12.83
N ALA A 321 2.99 -6.64 -13.37
CA ALA A 321 3.22 -6.48 -14.80
C ALA A 321 4.41 -7.32 -15.31
N GLU A 322 5.47 -7.50 -14.51
CA GLU A 322 6.60 -8.39 -14.82
C GLU A 322 6.15 -9.86 -14.92
N LEU A 323 5.28 -10.28 -14.00
CA LEU A 323 4.71 -11.63 -14.03
C LEU A 323 3.80 -11.83 -15.24
N LEU A 324 2.99 -10.82 -15.60
CA LEU A 324 2.16 -10.84 -16.80
C LEU A 324 3.02 -10.85 -18.08
N ALA A 325 4.10 -10.07 -18.14
CA ALA A 325 4.99 -10.04 -19.28
C ALA A 325 5.72 -11.38 -19.51
N ALA A 326 5.89 -12.18 -18.46
CA ALA A 326 6.44 -13.53 -18.59
C ALA A 326 5.42 -14.57 -19.11
N GLU A 327 4.12 -14.22 -19.17
CA GLU A 327 3.05 -15.03 -19.76
C GLU A 327 2.86 -14.75 -21.28
N LEU A 328 3.39 -13.61 -21.80
CA LEU A 328 3.32 -13.18 -23.20
C LEU A 328 4.42 -13.82 -24.05
#